data_0f120c7998020052a349162cdbb5306c
#
_entry.id   0f120c7998020052a349162cdbb5306c
#
_cell.length_a   1.000
_cell.length_b   1.000
_cell.length_c   1.000
_cell.angle_alpha   90.00
_cell.angle_beta   90.00
_cell.angle_gamma   90.00
#
_symmetry.space_group_name_H-M   'P 1'
#
loop_
_entity.id
_entity.type
_entity.pdbx_description
1 polymer ?
#
loop_
_entity_poly.entity_id
_entity_poly.type
_entity_poly.pdbx_seq_one_letter_code
_entity_poly.pdbx_strand_id
1 'polypeptide(L)'
;MIKQVLGNLLCSCLAVMSFNSLAKSNDEYNKLLIEMQKLVSEKKYTQAYQKSNSEYQYLGEPVYDFLLGVSALKTGHAAPAVFAFERVVENNPRWYEARLYLVRAYLTVNNLPAADTQALILINSPDTPNNIKSSAQSLLETAALKQQEAGRSYKQNIELALGVDGNVNAGTAENTIIIPNIGEFLLSPESKSTQDNYARLNYRGKYSHPIDQKSLITLSIDTGWYKFDGLSQYDRINANINAAYQYKQNDISWFARVATTSLMLDGELYRTESALTAGANFTLNKQVNLFSSLTAGVLNNRFDEKLDNSFYAINAGASYAARNWFQSLSINAKSEEADITEGEFNSRNITSLYYQVNTQLAQHWQLLSLAGYQWINYKDDHPLFLQERADNLFMFSTSVRYLVNRDLAIQLAANYQDKSSNISLFEYDRLDINLSASYSF
;
A
#
# COMPACT_ATOMS: atom_id res chain seq x y z
N MET A 1 -24.86 -33.54 6.10
CA MET A 1 -24.95 -33.85 4.67
C MET A 1 -23.61 -33.97 3.95
N ILE A 2 -22.54 -33.30 4.34
CA ILE A 2 -21.20 -33.37 3.70
C ILE A 2 -20.46 -34.69 3.96
N LYS A 3 -20.75 -35.41 5.05
CA LYS A 3 -20.06 -36.68 5.41
C LYS A 3 -20.49 -37.89 4.61
N GLN A 4 -21.69 -37.89 4.02
CA GLN A 4 -22.21 -39.02 3.25
C GLN A 4 -21.81 -38.97 1.77
N VAL A 5 -21.58 -37.81 1.21
CA VAL A 5 -21.17 -37.61 -0.20
C VAL A 5 -19.72 -38.05 -0.43
N LEU A 6 -18.84 -37.92 0.57
CA LEU A 6 -17.44 -38.30 0.48
C LEU A 6 -17.20 -39.85 0.48
N GLY A 7 -18.11 -40.59 1.10
CA GLY A 7 -18.03 -42.08 1.16
C GLY A 7 -18.41 -42.73 -0.16
N ASN A 8 -19.41 -42.18 -0.85
CA ASN A 8 -19.94 -42.77 -2.08
C ASN A 8 -19.15 -42.41 -3.34
N LEU A 9 -18.41 -41.26 -3.34
CA LEU A 9 -17.56 -40.86 -4.48
C LEU A 9 -16.29 -41.73 -4.62
N LEU A 10 -15.73 -42.22 -3.52
CA LEU A 10 -14.58 -43.13 -3.55
C LEU A 10 -14.93 -44.54 -4.05
N CYS A 11 -16.16 -45.01 -3.79
CA CYS A 11 -16.60 -46.33 -4.25
C CYS A 11 -17.01 -46.38 -5.72
N SER A 12 -17.56 -45.28 -6.27
CA SER A 12 -18.07 -45.27 -7.66
C SER A 12 -16.97 -45.07 -8.71
N CYS A 13 -15.84 -44.42 -8.37
CA CYS A 13 -14.72 -44.20 -9.31
C CYS A 13 -13.86 -45.47 -9.54
N LEU A 14 -13.94 -46.45 -8.65
CA LEU A 14 -13.12 -47.68 -8.74
C LEU A 14 -13.76 -48.78 -9.59
N ALA A 15 -15.01 -48.61 -9.99
CA ALA A 15 -15.79 -49.68 -10.64
C ALA A 15 -15.82 -49.65 -12.18
N VAL A 16 -15.25 -48.65 -12.85
CA VAL A 16 -15.44 -48.47 -14.32
C VAL A 16 -14.12 -48.29 -15.09
N MET A 17 -13.01 -48.84 -14.66
CA MET A 17 -11.82 -48.90 -15.52
C MET A 17 -11.49 -50.32 -15.89
N SER A 18 -12.03 -50.78 -17.02
CA SER A 18 -11.50 -51.96 -17.76
C SER A 18 -10.15 -51.56 -18.36
N PHE A 19 -9.07 -52.01 -17.74
CA PHE A 19 -7.71 -51.84 -18.22
C PHE A 19 -7.43 -52.72 -19.43
N ASN A 20 -7.35 -52.17 -20.61
CA ASN A 20 -6.58 -52.72 -21.72
C ASN A 20 -5.28 -51.91 -21.83
N SER A 21 -4.29 -52.21 -21.06
CA SER A 21 -2.91 -51.86 -21.32
C SER A 21 -2.06 -53.11 -21.22
N LEU A 22 -1.26 -53.35 -22.23
CA LEU A 22 -0.17 -54.31 -22.25
C LEU A 22 0.94 -53.90 -21.25
N ALA A 23 0.60 -53.96 -19.95
CA ALA A 23 1.58 -53.87 -18.89
C ALA A 23 1.94 -55.29 -18.47
N LYS A 24 3.22 -55.61 -18.38
CA LYS A 24 3.70 -56.77 -17.65
C LYS A 24 2.95 -56.83 -16.33
N SER A 25 2.15 -57.86 -16.11
CA SER A 25 1.44 -58.10 -14.86
C SER A 25 2.48 -58.32 -13.76
N ASN A 26 2.79 -57.22 -13.05
CA ASN A 26 3.66 -57.31 -11.89
C ASN A 26 2.74 -57.59 -10.70
N ASP A 27 2.67 -58.83 -10.27
CA ASP A 27 1.84 -59.26 -9.15
C ASP A 27 2.09 -58.43 -7.88
N GLU A 28 3.31 -57.92 -7.72
CA GLU A 28 3.68 -57.06 -6.61
C GLU A 28 3.01 -55.68 -6.71
N TYR A 29 2.99 -55.09 -7.90
CA TYR A 29 2.30 -53.81 -8.15
C TYR A 29 0.80 -53.91 -7.88
N ASN A 30 0.15 -54.98 -8.41
CA ASN A 30 -1.27 -55.17 -8.18
C ASN A 30 -1.60 -55.37 -6.70
N LYS A 31 -0.78 -56.14 -5.96
CA LYS A 31 -0.93 -56.33 -4.51
C LYS A 31 -0.77 -54.99 -3.76
N LEU A 32 0.23 -54.20 -4.15
CA LEU A 32 0.44 -52.85 -3.57
C LEU A 32 -0.76 -51.96 -3.79
N LEU A 33 -1.30 -51.85 -5.01
CA LEU A 33 -2.48 -51.04 -5.32
C LEU A 33 -3.70 -51.47 -4.51
N ILE A 34 -3.99 -52.77 -4.41
CA ILE A 34 -5.11 -53.31 -3.63
C ILE A 34 -4.95 -52.93 -2.15
N GLU A 35 -3.74 -53.05 -1.60
CA GLU A 35 -3.46 -52.66 -0.21
C GLU A 35 -3.60 -51.16 0.01
N MET A 36 -3.06 -50.34 -0.88
CA MET A 36 -3.21 -48.84 -0.81
C MET A 36 -4.69 -48.45 -0.92
N GLN A 37 -5.45 -49.02 -1.85
CA GLN A 37 -6.89 -48.80 -2.00
C GLN A 37 -7.65 -49.14 -0.72
N LYS A 38 -7.33 -50.29 -0.11
CA LYS A 38 -7.91 -50.72 1.17
C LYS A 38 -7.59 -49.71 2.27
N LEU A 39 -6.34 -49.33 2.43
CA LEU A 39 -5.92 -48.33 3.44
C LEU A 39 -6.60 -46.97 3.25
N VAL A 40 -6.72 -46.48 2.02
CA VAL A 40 -7.42 -45.25 1.69
C VAL A 40 -8.92 -45.35 1.96
N SER A 41 -9.56 -46.48 1.62
CA SER A 41 -10.98 -46.71 1.88
C SER A 41 -11.29 -46.80 3.39
N GLU A 42 -10.38 -47.42 4.17
CA GLU A 42 -10.43 -47.46 5.63
C GLU A 42 -10.00 -46.16 6.31
N LYS A 43 -9.67 -45.09 5.54
CA LYS A 43 -9.18 -43.77 6.00
C LYS A 43 -7.85 -43.86 6.78
N LYS A 44 -7.08 -44.91 6.61
CA LYS A 44 -5.73 -45.11 7.19
C LYS A 44 -4.68 -44.39 6.34
N TYR A 45 -4.88 -43.07 6.13
CA TYR A 45 -4.08 -42.28 5.18
C TYR A 45 -2.59 -42.23 5.51
N THR A 46 -2.22 -42.20 6.80
CA THR A 46 -0.81 -42.23 7.22
C THR A 46 -0.10 -43.48 6.78
N GLN A 47 -0.75 -44.66 6.95
CA GLN A 47 -0.18 -45.94 6.51
C GLN A 47 -0.09 -46.02 4.98
N ALA A 48 -1.13 -45.56 4.27
CA ALA A 48 -1.13 -45.49 2.82
C ALA A 48 0.00 -44.58 2.31
N TYR A 49 0.19 -43.43 2.91
CA TYR A 49 1.27 -42.48 2.53
C TYR A 49 2.67 -43.05 2.80
N GLN A 50 2.89 -43.64 3.97
CA GLN A 50 4.17 -44.26 4.30
C GLN A 50 4.51 -45.39 3.32
N LYS A 51 3.52 -46.21 2.98
CA LYS A 51 3.70 -47.29 2.02
C LYS A 51 3.99 -46.80 0.61
N SER A 52 3.26 -45.80 0.13
CA SER A 52 3.51 -45.23 -1.19
C SER A 52 4.84 -44.46 -1.24
N ASN A 53 5.25 -43.82 -0.17
CA ASN A 53 6.50 -43.06 -0.13
C ASN A 53 7.77 -43.93 -0.08
N SER A 54 7.65 -45.22 0.07
CA SER A 54 8.76 -46.19 -0.02
C SER A 54 8.95 -46.81 -1.40
N GLU A 55 7.99 -46.66 -2.31
CA GLU A 55 7.92 -47.38 -3.58
C GLU A 55 8.03 -46.44 -4.79
N TYR A 56 9.12 -45.65 -4.86
CA TYR A 56 9.36 -44.65 -5.91
C TYR A 56 9.36 -45.19 -7.35
N GLN A 57 9.57 -46.47 -7.53
CA GLN A 57 9.61 -47.09 -8.84
C GLN A 57 8.28 -47.05 -9.60
N TYR A 58 7.16 -46.84 -8.89
CA TYR A 58 5.82 -46.76 -9.47
C TYR A 58 5.33 -45.32 -9.69
N LEU A 59 6.19 -44.31 -9.47
CA LEU A 59 5.84 -42.92 -9.79
C LEU A 59 5.61 -42.75 -11.29
N GLY A 60 4.54 -42.10 -11.66
CA GLY A 60 4.08 -41.94 -13.04
C GLY A 60 2.93 -42.87 -13.40
N GLU A 61 2.68 -43.96 -12.61
CA GLU A 61 1.52 -44.79 -12.78
C GLU A 61 0.27 -44.10 -12.24
N PRO A 62 -0.76 -43.84 -13.07
CA PRO A 62 -1.83 -42.90 -12.70
C PRO A 62 -2.62 -43.26 -11.44
N VAL A 63 -2.94 -44.55 -11.25
CA VAL A 63 -3.70 -45.02 -10.07
C VAL A 63 -2.84 -44.93 -8.81
N TYR A 64 -1.58 -45.29 -8.93
CA TYR A 64 -0.62 -45.15 -7.82
C TYR A 64 -0.43 -43.71 -7.40
N ASP A 65 -0.15 -42.80 -8.35
CA ASP A 65 0.00 -41.39 -8.09
C ASP A 65 -1.28 -40.76 -7.53
N PHE A 66 -2.46 -41.19 -7.97
CA PHE A 66 -3.71 -40.73 -7.38
C PHE A 66 -3.85 -41.12 -5.90
N LEU A 67 -3.57 -42.40 -5.57
CA LEU A 67 -3.61 -42.88 -4.17
C LEU A 67 -2.53 -42.23 -3.29
N LEU A 68 -1.33 -42.06 -3.82
CA LEU A 68 -0.25 -41.27 -3.18
C LEU A 68 -0.71 -39.82 -2.92
N GLY A 69 -1.26 -39.16 -3.92
CA GLY A 69 -1.75 -37.77 -3.80
C GLY A 69 -2.85 -37.62 -2.75
N VAL A 70 -3.84 -38.53 -2.75
CA VAL A 70 -4.92 -38.54 -1.75
C VAL A 70 -4.37 -38.75 -0.35
N SER A 71 -3.51 -39.74 -0.14
CA SER A 71 -2.95 -40.05 1.17
C SER A 71 -2.03 -38.93 1.67
N ALA A 72 -1.19 -38.36 0.82
CA ALA A 72 -0.33 -37.24 1.12
C ALA A 72 -1.15 -35.97 1.52
N LEU A 73 -2.18 -35.64 0.76
CA LEU A 73 -3.03 -34.48 1.06
C LEU A 73 -3.76 -34.63 2.40
N LYS A 74 -4.26 -35.86 2.69
CA LYS A 74 -4.97 -36.16 3.94
C LYS A 74 -4.08 -36.24 5.18
N THR A 75 -2.77 -36.39 4.99
CA THR A 75 -1.76 -36.41 6.07
C THR A 75 -0.98 -35.13 6.20
N GLY A 76 -1.38 -34.07 5.48
CA GLY A 76 -0.75 -32.73 5.56
C GLY A 76 0.48 -32.56 4.66
N HIS A 77 0.84 -33.56 3.86
CA HIS A 77 1.95 -33.50 2.90
C HIS A 77 1.48 -32.91 1.56
N ALA A 78 1.08 -31.62 1.60
CA ALA A 78 0.40 -31.00 0.46
C ALA A 78 1.30 -30.83 -0.78
N ALA A 79 2.61 -30.55 -0.63
CA ALA A 79 3.51 -30.41 -1.77
C ALA A 79 3.73 -31.75 -2.52
N PRO A 80 4.02 -32.88 -1.86
CA PRO A 80 3.99 -34.20 -2.52
C PRO A 80 2.66 -34.54 -3.21
N ALA A 81 1.52 -34.12 -2.62
CA ALA A 81 0.22 -34.33 -3.23
C ALA A 81 0.05 -33.54 -4.54
N VAL A 82 0.53 -32.29 -4.60
CA VAL A 82 0.54 -31.49 -5.84
C VAL A 82 1.26 -32.23 -6.95
N PHE A 83 2.51 -32.65 -6.72
CA PHE A 83 3.30 -33.35 -7.74
C PHE A 83 2.67 -34.69 -8.20
N ALA A 84 2.05 -35.42 -7.27
CA ALA A 84 1.37 -36.64 -7.62
C ALA A 84 0.15 -36.39 -8.51
N PHE A 85 -0.71 -35.43 -8.15
CA PHE A 85 -1.89 -35.11 -8.95
C PHE A 85 -1.55 -34.41 -10.28
N GLU A 86 -0.48 -33.61 -10.36
CA GLU A 86 0.02 -33.04 -11.61
C GLU A 86 0.34 -34.16 -12.62
N ARG A 87 1.11 -35.17 -12.22
CA ARG A 87 1.42 -36.32 -13.08
C ARG A 87 0.15 -37.07 -13.54
N VAL A 88 -0.82 -37.25 -12.62
CA VAL A 88 -2.09 -37.89 -12.98
C VAL A 88 -2.83 -37.10 -14.05
N VAL A 89 -2.95 -35.76 -13.84
CA VAL A 89 -3.72 -34.87 -14.73
C VAL A 89 -3.02 -34.67 -16.08
N GLU A 90 -1.68 -34.68 -16.10
CA GLU A 90 -0.89 -34.64 -17.33
C GLU A 90 -1.08 -35.87 -18.20
N ASN A 91 -0.99 -37.07 -17.60
CA ASN A 91 -1.14 -38.34 -18.30
C ASN A 91 -2.62 -38.68 -18.60
N ASN A 92 -3.56 -38.15 -17.79
CA ASN A 92 -5.00 -38.43 -17.91
C ASN A 92 -5.81 -37.15 -17.79
N PRO A 93 -5.83 -36.26 -18.81
CA PRO A 93 -6.49 -34.95 -18.75
C PRO A 93 -8.00 -35.02 -18.49
N ARG A 94 -8.65 -36.16 -18.79
CA ARG A 94 -10.10 -36.38 -18.54
C ARG A 94 -10.40 -36.98 -17.17
N TRP A 95 -9.41 -37.21 -16.32
CA TRP A 95 -9.66 -37.64 -14.94
C TRP A 95 -10.04 -36.43 -14.07
N TYR A 96 -11.31 -36.04 -14.16
CA TYR A 96 -11.84 -34.81 -13.53
C TYR A 96 -11.73 -34.84 -12.01
N GLU A 97 -11.89 -35.99 -11.37
CA GLU A 97 -11.70 -36.10 -9.92
C GLU A 97 -10.25 -35.84 -9.50
N ALA A 98 -9.28 -36.36 -10.24
CA ALA A 98 -7.87 -36.10 -9.96
C ALA A 98 -7.55 -34.60 -10.09
N ARG A 99 -8.08 -33.92 -11.12
CA ARG A 99 -7.96 -32.47 -11.30
C ARG A 99 -8.63 -31.70 -10.16
N LEU A 100 -9.77 -32.16 -9.66
CA LEU A 100 -10.42 -31.56 -8.49
C LEU A 100 -9.58 -31.69 -7.22
N TYR A 101 -8.91 -32.82 -7.03
CA TYR A 101 -7.94 -33.03 -5.94
C TYR A 101 -6.69 -32.16 -6.12
N LEU A 102 -6.23 -31.92 -7.34
CA LEU A 102 -5.14 -30.98 -7.65
C LEU A 102 -5.49 -29.56 -7.23
N VAL A 103 -6.72 -29.09 -7.52
CA VAL A 103 -7.22 -27.79 -7.04
C VAL A 103 -7.12 -27.71 -5.52
N ARG A 104 -7.57 -28.74 -4.80
CA ARG A 104 -7.50 -28.78 -3.33
C ARG A 104 -6.06 -28.78 -2.82
N ALA A 105 -5.15 -29.50 -3.47
CA ALA A 105 -3.74 -29.53 -3.12
C ALA A 105 -3.09 -28.14 -3.31
N TYR A 106 -3.34 -27.45 -4.42
CA TYR A 106 -2.88 -26.08 -4.65
C TYR A 106 -3.42 -25.08 -3.62
N LEU A 107 -4.71 -25.19 -3.25
CA LEU A 107 -5.28 -24.37 -2.18
C LEU A 107 -4.59 -24.59 -0.82
N THR A 108 -4.17 -25.83 -0.56
CA THR A 108 -3.49 -26.18 0.71
C THR A 108 -2.07 -25.63 0.76
N VAL A 109 -1.35 -25.59 -0.38
CA VAL A 109 -0.01 -24.95 -0.48
C VAL A 109 -0.08 -23.44 -0.75
N ASN A 110 -1.28 -22.85 -0.71
CA ASN A 110 -1.55 -21.44 -0.96
C ASN A 110 -1.11 -20.96 -2.37
N ASN A 111 -1.10 -21.86 -3.35
CA ASN A 111 -0.88 -21.51 -4.76
C ASN A 111 -2.23 -21.21 -5.43
N LEU A 112 -2.81 -20.06 -5.08
CA LEU A 112 -4.14 -19.63 -5.54
C LEU A 112 -4.25 -19.52 -7.06
N PRO A 113 -3.26 -18.95 -7.82
CA PRO A 113 -3.35 -18.86 -9.27
C PRO A 113 -3.42 -20.20 -9.97
N ALA A 114 -2.67 -21.20 -9.49
CA ALA A 114 -2.72 -22.54 -10.06
C ALA A 114 -4.05 -23.26 -9.74
N ALA A 115 -4.57 -23.05 -8.52
CA ALA A 115 -5.88 -23.57 -8.11
C ALA A 115 -7.00 -23.00 -9.02
N ASP A 116 -7.02 -21.69 -9.25
CA ASP A 116 -7.97 -21.01 -10.14
C ASP A 116 -7.92 -21.59 -11.56
N THR A 117 -6.71 -21.72 -12.11
CA THR A 117 -6.52 -22.25 -13.46
C THR A 117 -7.12 -23.64 -13.60
N GLN A 118 -6.84 -24.55 -12.67
CA GLN A 118 -7.35 -25.93 -12.73
C GLN A 118 -8.86 -26.00 -12.46
N ALA A 119 -9.39 -25.15 -11.58
CA ALA A 119 -10.82 -25.07 -11.32
C ALA A 119 -11.60 -24.56 -12.55
N LEU A 120 -11.10 -23.51 -13.22
CA LEU A 120 -11.71 -22.97 -14.44
C LEU A 120 -11.72 -24.01 -15.59
N ILE A 121 -10.70 -24.84 -15.71
CA ILE A 121 -10.70 -25.95 -16.68
C ILE A 121 -11.87 -26.90 -16.40
N LEU A 122 -12.11 -27.28 -15.14
CA LEU A 122 -13.23 -28.14 -14.75
C LEU A 122 -14.60 -27.49 -15.03
N ILE A 123 -14.76 -26.22 -14.71
CA ILE A 123 -16.02 -25.48 -14.86
C ILE A 123 -16.36 -25.30 -16.34
N ASN A 124 -15.39 -24.96 -17.18
CA ASN A 124 -15.59 -24.62 -18.59
C ASN A 124 -15.62 -25.85 -19.51
N SER A 125 -15.15 -27.02 -19.07
CA SER A 125 -15.21 -28.23 -19.90
C SER A 125 -16.64 -28.75 -20.00
N PRO A 126 -17.17 -28.97 -21.21
CA PRO A 126 -18.52 -29.53 -21.39
C PRO A 126 -18.68 -30.93 -20.83
N ASP A 127 -17.61 -31.72 -20.88
CA ASP A 127 -17.61 -33.14 -20.49
C ASP A 127 -17.48 -33.37 -18.97
N THR A 128 -17.21 -32.31 -18.20
CA THR A 128 -17.06 -32.43 -16.75
C THR A 128 -18.42 -32.70 -16.08
N PRO A 129 -18.53 -33.74 -15.23
CA PRO A 129 -19.76 -34.04 -14.50
C PRO A 129 -20.23 -32.85 -13.61
N ASN A 130 -21.55 -32.65 -13.52
CA ASN A 130 -22.13 -31.52 -12.81
C ASN A 130 -21.72 -31.41 -11.33
N ASN A 131 -21.60 -32.56 -10.64
CA ASN A 131 -21.13 -32.60 -9.26
C ASN A 131 -19.67 -32.15 -9.10
N ILE A 132 -18.81 -32.42 -10.09
CA ILE A 132 -17.42 -31.98 -10.14
C ILE A 132 -17.37 -30.46 -10.44
N LYS A 133 -18.17 -29.97 -11.40
CA LYS A 133 -18.30 -28.54 -11.69
C LYS A 133 -18.71 -27.75 -10.44
N SER A 134 -19.77 -28.19 -9.76
CA SER A 134 -20.23 -27.54 -8.52
C SER A 134 -19.17 -27.53 -7.42
N SER A 135 -18.42 -28.64 -7.30
CA SER A 135 -17.31 -28.71 -6.34
C SER A 135 -16.15 -27.77 -6.71
N ALA A 136 -15.81 -27.68 -8.01
CA ALA A 136 -14.78 -26.77 -8.50
C ALA A 136 -15.19 -25.30 -8.29
N GLN A 137 -16.46 -24.97 -8.52
CA GLN A 137 -17.02 -23.64 -8.26
C GLN A 137 -16.86 -23.23 -6.79
N SER A 138 -17.25 -24.12 -5.86
CA SER A 138 -17.10 -23.87 -4.42
C SER A 138 -15.64 -23.72 -3.99
N LEU A 139 -14.72 -24.46 -4.61
CA LEU A 139 -13.28 -24.31 -4.36
C LEU A 139 -12.74 -23.00 -4.92
N LEU A 140 -13.22 -22.53 -6.07
CA LEU A 140 -12.89 -21.24 -6.65
C LEU A 140 -13.33 -20.09 -5.74
N GLU A 141 -14.57 -20.15 -5.21
CA GLU A 141 -15.08 -19.19 -4.23
C GLU A 141 -14.22 -19.19 -2.96
N THR A 142 -13.81 -20.37 -2.48
CA THR A 142 -12.90 -20.50 -1.32
C THR A 142 -11.54 -19.87 -1.61
N ALA A 143 -11.01 -20.06 -2.83
CA ALA A 143 -9.76 -19.43 -3.27
C ALA A 143 -9.87 -17.89 -3.26
N ALA A 144 -10.96 -17.36 -3.83
CA ALA A 144 -11.21 -15.93 -3.88
C ALA A 144 -11.33 -15.32 -2.46
N LEU A 145 -12.05 -15.99 -1.55
CA LEU A 145 -12.14 -15.56 -0.15
C LEU A 145 -10.78 -15.54 0.56
N LYS A 146 -9.99 -16.60 0.41
CA LYS A 146 -8.62 -16.66 0.98
C LYS A 146 -7.73 -15.57 0.41
N GLN A 147 -7.80 -15.30 -0.88
CA GLN A 147 -7.04 -14.23 -1.52
C GLN A 147 -7.48 -12.85 -1.00
N GLN A 148 -8.77 -12.64 -0.83
CA GLN A 148 -9.33 -11.43 -0.21
C GLN A 148 -8.88 -11.28 1.24
N GLU A 149 -8.90 -12.35 2.03
CA GLU A 149 -8.41 -12.33 3.42
C GLU A 149 -6.89 -12.08 3.50
N ALA A 150 -6.10 -12.74 2.65
CA ALA A 150 -4.65 -12.54 2.58
C ALA A 150 -4.26 -11.12 2.14
N GLY A 151 -5.11 -10.47 1.35
CA GLY A 151 -4.91 -9.08 0.91
C GLY A 151 -5.33 -8.04 1.93
N ARG A 152 -6.09 -8.41 2.98
CA ARG A 152 -6.39 -7.49 4.08
C ARG A 152 -5.12 -7.22 4.87
N SER A 153 -4.83 -5.95 5.07
CA SER A 153 -3.67 -5.57 5.88
C SER A 153 -4.03 -4.43 6.81
N TYR A 154 -3.48 -4.51 7.99
CA TYR A 154 -3.55 -3.46 9.00
C TYR A 154 -2.12 -3.12 9.41
N LYS A 155 -1.75 -1.87 9.26
CA LYS A 155 -0.39 -1.40 9.59
C LYS A 155 -0.51 -0.17 10.46
N GLN A 156 0.23 -0.16 11.54
CA GLN A 156 0.32 0.97 12.46
C GLN A 156 1.77 1.34 12.70
N ASN A 157 2.01 2.61 12.96
CA ASN A 157 3.32 3.13 13.32
C ASN A 157 3.13 4.23 14.36
N ILE A 158 3.91 4.17 15.42
CA ILE A 158 4.04 5.24 16.41
C ILE A 158 5.48 5.75 16.32
N GLU A 159 5.65 7.07 16.32
CA GLU A 159 6.95 7.73 16.30
C GLU A 159 7.01 8.79 17.38
N LEU A 160 8.04 8.74 18.21
CA LEU A 160 8.39 9.79 19.15
C LEU A 160 9.65 10.49 18.67
N ALA A 161 9.62 11.83 18.60
CA ALA A 161 10.76 12.64 18.19
C ALA A 161 11.02 13.75 19.20
N LEU A 162 12.29 14.11 19.33
CA LEU A 162 12.76 15.31 20.00
C LEU A 162 13.55 16.14 18.97
N GLY A 163 13.30 17.43 18.93
CA GLY A 163 13.90 18.30 17.93
C GLY A 163 14.06 19.73 18.36
N VAL A 164 14.75 20.47 17.51
CA VAL A 164 14.94 21.93 17.60
C VAL A 164 14.42 22.52 16.30
N ASP A 165 13.55 23.48 16.40
CA ASP A 165 13.00 24.23 15.28
C ASP A 165 13.58 25.67 15.33
N GLY A 166 14.39 26.02 14.34
CA GLY A 166 15.09 27.31 14.29
C GLY A 166 14.19 28.51 13.99
N ASN A 167 12.93 28.26 13.57
CA ASN A 167 11.98 29.34 13.26
C ASN A 167 10.53 28.80 13.36
N VAL A 168 10.04 28.65 14.59
CA VAL A 168 8.74 28.04 14.90
C VAL A 168 7.57 28.78 14.26
N ASN A 169 7.65 30.10 14.24
CA ASN A 169 6.61 31.00 13.74
C ASN A 169 6.74 31.36 12.24
N ALA A 170 7.77 30.85 11.55
CA ALA A 170 8.11 31.24 10.18
C ALA A 170 8.24 32.79 10.04
N GLY A 171 8.77 33.43 11.08
CA GLY A 171 8.98 34.86 11.16
C GLY A 171 10.17 35.33 10.32
N THR A 172 10.16 36.59 9.90
CA THR A 172 11.27 37.19 9.15
C THR A 172 12.51 37.44 10.04
N ALA A 173 13.68 37.47 9.42
CA ALA A 173 14.92 37.92 10.07
C ALA A 173 15.02 39.46 10.19
N GLU A 174 14.19 40.20 9.45
CA GLU A 174 14.22 41.63 9.39
C GLU A 174 13.74 42.29 10.71
N ASN A 175 14.32 43.44 11.04
CA ASN A 175 13.88 44.20 12.20
C ASN A 175 12.81 45.25 11.84
N THR A 176 12.84 45.75 10.60
CA THR A 176 11.94 46.77 10.09
C THR A 176 11.44 46.37 8.71
N ILE A 177 10.27 46.87 8.35
CA ILE A 177 9.69 46.73 7.01
C ILE A 177 9.30 48.10 6.49
N ILE A 178 9.30 48.28 5.17
CA ILE A 178 8.83 49.48 4.53
C ILE A 178 7.39 49.25 4.07
N ILE A 179 6.47 50.06 4.61
CA ILE A 179 5.07 50.08 4.20
C ILE A 179 4.87 51.28 3.28
N PRO A 180 4.38 51.09 2.03
CA PRO A 180 4.12 52.18 1.11
C PRO A 180 3.21 53.24 1.74
N ASN A 181 3.52 54.50 1.51
CA ASN A 181 2.81 55.70 2.05
C ASN A 181 2.83 55.87 3.59
N ILE A 182 3.42 54.92 4.34
CA ILE A 182 3.55 54.99 5.81
C ILE A 182 5.02 55.23 6.22
N GLY A 183 5.95 54.52 5.53
CA GLY A 183 7.38 54.54 5.81
C GLY A 183 7.89 53.30 6.52
N GLU A 184 9.02 53.47 7.23
CA GLU A 184 9.66 52.36 7.96
C GLU A 184 8.88 52.03 9.24
N PHE A 185 8.64 50.73 9.44
CA PHE A 185 7.89 50.20 10.58
C PHE A 185 8.71 49.15 11.31
N LEU A 186 8.87 49.31 12.63
CA LEU A 186 9.58 48.34 13.48
C LEU A 186 8.69 47.15 13.77
N LEU A 187 9.19 45.96 13.46
CA LEU A 187 8.48 44.72 13.73
C LEU A 187 8.48 44.32 15.21
N SER A 188 7.35 43.81 15.66
CA SER A 188 7.25 43.26 17.01
C SER A 188 8.11 41.96 17.13
N PRO A 189 8.56 41.61 18.35
CA PRO A 189 9.32 40.36 18.56
C PRO A 189 8.63 39.11 18.05
N GLU A 190 7.30 39.07 18.12
CA GLU A 190 6.48 37.94 17.70
C GLU A 190 6.45 37.74 16.17
N SER A 191 6.76 38.77 15.40
CA SER A 191 6.87 38.75 13.93
C SER A 191 8.23 38.26 13.44
N LYS A 192 9.21 38.18 14.34
CA LYS A 192 10.59 37.79 14.02
C LYS A 192 10.80 36.30 14.21
N SER A 193 11.80 35.78 13.51
CA SER A 193 12.23 34.38 13.67
C SER A 193 12.49 34.00 15.12
N THR A 194 11.84 32.95 15.60
CA THR A 194 11.97 32.46 16.97
C THR A 194 12.22 30.97 17.00
N GLN A 195 13.29 30.58 17.70
CA GLN A 195 13.70 29.17 17.87
C GLN A 195 13.09 28.58 19.14
N ASP A 196 12.73 27.29 19.08
CA ASP A 196 12.36 26.51 20.28
C ASP A 196 12.64 25.02 20.10
N ASN A 197 12.72 24.31 21.23
CA ASN A 197 12.77 22.85 21.27
C ASN A 197 11.36 22.27 21.25
N TYR A 198 11.22 21.05 20.77
CA TYR A 198 9.92 20.39 20.81
C TYR A 198 10.02 18.88 21.03
N ALA A 199 8.95 18.32 21.57
CA ALA A 199 8.65 16.91 21.50
C ALA A 199 7.50 16.67 20.51
N ARG A 200 7.59 15.61 19.73
CA ARG A 200 6.56 15.22 18.76
C ARG A 200 6.17 13.77 18.91
N LEU A 201 4.88 13.49 18.96
CA LEU A 201 4.31 12.15 18.86
C LEU A 201 3.53 12.04 17.55
N ASN A 202 3.91 11.12 16.68
CA ASN A 202 3.16 10.78 15.47
C ASN A 202 2.51 9.41 15.59
N TYR A 203 1.27 9.30 15.10
CA TYR A 203 0.59 8.03 14.87
C TYR A 203 0.16 7.93 13.41
N ARG A 204 0.46 6.80 12.77
CA ARG A 204 -0.01 6.45 11.43
C ARG A 204 -0.71 5.12 11.46
N GLY A 205 -1.94 5.09 10.99
CA GLY A 205 -2.73 3.89 10.81
C GLY A 205 -3.14 3.73 9.36
N LYS A 206 -3.03 2.51 8.83
CA LYS A 206 -3.48 2.18 7.47
C LYS A 206 -4.20 0.85 7.47
N TYR A 207 -5.45 0.83 7.01
CA TYR A 207 -6.21 -0.36 6.73
C TYR A 207 -6.41 -0.50 5.23
N SER A 208 -6.12 -1.68 4.68
CA SER A 208 -6.33 -2.00 3.27
C SER A 208 -7.24 -3.23 3.16
N HIS A 209 -8.28 -3.11 2.33
CA HIS A 209 -9.27 -4.15 2.09
C HIS A 209 -9.45 -4.40 0.59
N PRO A 210 -8.97 -5.52 0.05
CA PRO A 210 -9.27 -5.90 -1.32
C PRO A 210 -10.77 -6.23 -1.45
N ILE A 211 -11.44 -5.62 -2.42
CA ILE A 211 -12.83 -5.93 -2.78
C ILE A 211 -12.82 -7.17 -3.68
N ASP A 212 -11.90 -7.17 -4.63
CA ASP A 212 -11.65 -8.26 -5.57
C ASP A 212 -10.16 -8.28 -5.98
N GLN A 213 -9.81 -9.06 -7.02
CA GLN A 213 -8.41 -9.18 -7.51
C GLN A 213 -7.85 -7.89 -8.12
N LYS A 214 -8.70 -6.93 -8.49
CA LYS A 214 -8.32 -5.69 -9.15
C LYS A 214 -8.58 -4.44 -8.32
N SER A 215 -9.43 -4.54 -7.31
CA SER A 215 -9.99 -3.42 -6.56
C SER A 215 -9.59 -3.46 -5.09
N LEU A 216 -9.15 -2.32 -4.58
CA LEU A 216 -8.69 -2.15 -3.20
C LEU A 216 -9.26 -0.87 -2.60
N ILE A 217 -9.81 -0.95 -1.39
CA ILE A 217 -10.10 0.21 -0.55
C ILE A 217 -8.98 0.34 0.49
N THR A 218 -8.53 1.58 0.70
CA THR A 218 -7.58 1.93 1.76
C THR A 218 -8.17 3.04 2.61
N LEU A 219 -8.13 2.86 3.92
CA LEU A 219 -8.41 3.90 4.90
C LEU A 219 -7.12 4.21 5.64
N SER A 220 -6.78 5.48 5.83
CA SER A 220 -5.60 5.85 6.59
C SER A 220 -5.83 7.10 7.44
N ILE A 221 -5.11 7.13 8.54
CA ILE A 221 -5.01 8.26 9.46
C ILE A 221 -3.51 8.53 9.71
N ASP A 222 -3.15 9.79 9.69
CA ASP A 222 -1.83 10.29 10.07
C ASP A 222 -2.05 11.47 11.01
N THR A 223 -1.49 11.44 12.21
CA THR A 223 -1.65 12.53 13.18
C THR A 223 -0.34 12.77 13.91
N GLY A 224 -0.01 14.04 14.13
CA GLY A 224 1.18 14.49 14.84
C GLY A 224 0.85 15.55 15.86
N TRP A 225 1.29 15.31 17.10
CA TRP A 225 1.19 16.26 18.23
C TRP A 225 2.57 16.84 18.46
N TYR A 226 2.68 18.16 18.35
CA TYR A 226 3.89 18.92 18.66
C TYR A 226 3.67 19.71 19.95
N LYS A 227 4.60 19.54 20.87
CA LYS A 227 4.66 20.27 22.13
C LYS A 227 5.96 21.03 22.19
N PHE A 228 5.89 22.36 22.22
CA PHE A 228 7.05 23.24 22.35
C PHE A 228 7.40 23.47 23.82
N ASP A 229 8.68 23.77 24.10
CA ASP A 229 9.19 23.94 25.47
C ASP A 229 8.80 25.33 26.03
N GLY A 230 9.08 26.41 25.30
CA GLY A 230 8.82 27.79 25.72
C GLY A 230 7.67 28.47 24.99
N LEU A 231 7.31 28.04 23.78
CA LEU A 231 6.38 28.70 22.88
C LEU A 231 5.08 27.92 22.72
N SER A 232 4.38 27.70 23.83
CA SER A 232 3.17 26.83 23.87
C SER A 232 2.04 27.31 22.92
N GLN A 233 1.98 28.62 22.55
CA GLN A 233 1.04 29.13 21.56
C GLN A 233 1.25 28.53 20.15
N TYR A 234 2.36 27.86 19.88
CA TYR A 234 2.63 27.11 18.65
C TYR A 234 2.47 25.59 18.80
N ASP A 235 2.04 25.15 19.99
CA ASP A 235 1.63 23.74 20.16
C ASP A 235 0.60 23.39 19.10
N ARG A 236 0.81 22.27 18.41
CA ARG A 236 -0.05 21.93 17.27
C ARG A 236 -0.36 20.47 17.13
N ILE A 237 -1.53 20.20 16.62
CA ILE A 237 -1.97 18.89 16.19
C ILE A 237 -2.27 18.96 14.70
N ASN A 238 -1.57 18.15 13.93
CA ASN A 238 -1.90 17.91 12.53
C ASN A 238 -2.61 16.56 12.43
N ALA A 239 -3.75 16.49 11.78
CA ALA A 239 -4.47 15.24 11.54
C ALA A 239 -4.88 15.15 10.07
N ASN A 240 -4.54 14.04 9.41
CA ASN A 240 -5.00 13.71 8.07
C ASN A 240 -5.75 12.39 8.11
N ILE A 241 -6.96 12.39 7.59
CA ILE A 241 -7.77 11.18 7.41
C ILE A 241 -8.08 11.06 5.93
N ASN A 242 -7.88 9.90 5.35
CA ASN A 242 -8.24 9.69 3.96
C ASN A 242 -8.80 8.30 3.68
N ALA A 243 -9.66 8.23 2.66
CA ALA A 243 -10.20 7.03 2.08
C ALA A 243 -9.88 7.02 0.59
N ALA A 244 -9.34 5.92 0.09
CA ALA A 244 -8.98 5.76 -1.31
C ALA A 244 -9.53 4.44 -1.87
N TYR A 245 -10.05 4.51 -3.09
CA TYR A 245 -10.37 3.37 -3.92
C TYR A 245 -9.34 3.25 -5.03
N GLN A 246 -8.82 2.06 -5.27
CA GLN A 246 -7.90 1.74 -6.36
C GLN A 246 -8.49 0.64 -7.23
N TYR A 247 -8.32 0.78 -8.55
CA TYR A 247 -8.68 -0.23 -9.54
C TYR A 247 -7.52 -0.46 -10.49
N LYS A 248 -7.03 -1.70 -10.56
CA LYS A 248 -5.91 -2.08 -11.42
C LYS A 248 -6.39 -2.85 -12.64
N GLN A 249 -6.01 -2.39 -13.83
CA GLN A 249 -6.24 -3.07 -15.09
C GLN A 249 -4.96 -3.06 -15.92
N ASN A 250 -4.38 -4.21 -16.15
CA ASN A 250 -3.10 -4.37 -16.83
C ASN A 250 -2.00 -3.52 -16.16
N ASP A 251 -1.38 -2.61 -16.92
CA ASP A 251 -0.29 -1.74 -16.47
C ASP A 251 -0.79 -0.42 -15.88
N ILE A 252 -2.11 -0.20 -15.82
CA ILE A 252 -2.72 1.02 -15.30
C ILE A 252 -3.41 0.73 -13.97
N SER A 253 -3.13 1.57 -12.97
CA SER A 253 -3.82 1.59 -11.70
C SER A 253 -4.49 2.94 -11.50
N TRP A 254 -5.81 2.98 -11.61
CA TRP A 254 -6.64 4.15 -11.35
C TRP A 254 -6.89 4.29 -9.86
N PHE A 255 -7.05 5.51 -9.38
CA PHE A 255 -7.44 5.75 -8.00
C PHE A 255 -8.34 6.98 -7.86
N ALA A 256 -9.19 6.94 -6.85
CA ALA A 256 -9.91 8.10 -6.33
C ALA A 256 -9.71 8.15 -4.81
N ARG A 257 -9.49 9.34 -4.25
CA ARG A 257 -9.20 9.56 -2.84
C ARG A 257 -9.93 10.79 -2.34
N VAL A 258 -10.61 10.65 -1.22
CA VAL A 258 -11.11 11.78 -0.40
C VAL A 258 -10.19 11.90 0.80
N ALA A 259 -9.76 13.12 1.11
CA ALA A 259 -8.90 13.40 2.25
C ALA A 259 -9.36 14.66 2.97
N THR A 260 -9.23 14.65 4.30
CA THR A 260 -9.41 15.84 5.14
C THR A 260 -8.19 15.99 6.03
N THR A 261 -7.59 17.17 6.01
CA THR A 261 -6.45 17.56 6.85
C THR A 261 -6.89 18.70 7.77
N SER A 262 -6.68 18.54 9.05
CA SER A 262 -6.98 19.56 10.07
C SER A 262 -5.69 19.97 10.78
N LEU A 263 -5.56 21.25 11.06
CA LEU A 263 -4.53 21.83 11.90
C LEU A 263 -5.20 22.47 13.11
N MET A 264 -4.81 22.05 14.30
CA MET A 264 -5.13 22.73 15.56
C MET A 264 -3.88 23.45 16.06
N LEU A 265 -4.06 24.68 16.54
CA LEU A 265 -3.03 25.49 17.20
C LEU A 265 -3.52 25.88 18.59
N ASP A 266 -2.67 25.74 19.60
CA ASP A 266 -2.99 26.05 21.00
C ASP A 266 -4.30 25.44 21.49
N GLY A 267 -4.60 24.21 21.03
CA GLY A 267 -5.83 23.48 21.38
C GLY A 267 -7.08 23.86 20.57
N GLU A 268 -7.02 24.88 19.71
CA GLU A 268 -8.16 25.30 18.88
C GLU A 268 -7.99 24.90 17.42
N LEU A 269 -9.10 24.57 16.76
CA LEU A 269 -9.10 24.26 15.32
C LEU A 269 -8.77 25.53 14.54
N TYR A 270 -7.61 25.52 13.87
CA TYR A 270 -7.13 26.65 13.08
C TYR A 270 -7.66 26.58 11.64
N ARG A 271 -7.48 25.43 10.96
CA ARG A 271 -7.94 25.24 9.59
C ARG A 271 -8.27 23.80 9.26
N THR A 272 -9.15 23.61 8.28
CA THR A 272 -9.47 22.31 7.69
C THR A 272 -9.38 22.40 6.17
N GLU A 273 -8.65 21.49 5.55
CA GLU A 273 -8.59 21.32 4.11
C GLU A 273 -9.25 19.97 3.74
N SER A 274 -10.23 19.99 2.84
CA SER A 274 -10.89 18.79 2.33
C SER A 274 -10.75 18.72 0.82
N ALA A 275 -10.34 17.56 0.29
CA ALA A 275 -10.04 17.42 -1.12
C ALA A 275 -10.46 16.05 -1.68
N LEU A 276 -10.87 16.07 -2.95
CA LEU A 276 -11.06 14.90 -3.80
C LEU A 276 -9.91 14.86 -4.82
N THR A 277 -9.22 13.73 -4.89
CA THR A 277 -8.16 13.49 -5.88
C THR A 277 -8.52 12.26 -6.71
N ALA A 278 -8.41 12.37 -8.03
CA ALA A 278 -8.50 11.24 -8.94
C ALA A 278 -7.26 11.18 -9.83
N GLY A 279 -6.77 9.99 -10.14
CA GLY A 279 -5.55 9.85 -10.91
C GLY A 279 -5.28 8.44 -11.40
N ALA A 280 -4.14 8.31 -12.06
CA ALA A 280 -3.66 7.04 -12.57
C ALA A 280 -2.16 6.90 -12.41
N ASN A 281 -1.73 5.65 -12.20
CA ASN A 281 -0.33 5.24 -12.26
C ASN A 281 -0.19 4.28 -13.45
N PHE A 282 0.77 4.52 -14.33
CA PHE A 282 1.08 3.70 -15.48
C PHE A 282 2.44 3.04 -15.30
N THR A 283 2.48 1.71 -15.24
CA THR A 283 3.70 0.92 -15.14
C THR A 283 4.30 0.75 -16.53
N LEU A 284 5.31 1.57 -16.87
CA LEU A 284 5.98 1.52 -18.17
C LEU A 284 6.83 0.25 -18.30
N ASN A 285 7.50 -0.13 -17.22
CA ASN A 285 8.26 -1.38 -17.09
C ASN A 285 8.47 -1.69 -15.60
N LYS A 286 9.25 -2.76 -15.29
CA LYS A 286 9.50 -3.18 -13.89
C LYS A 286 10.16 -2.12 -13.00
N GLN A 287 10.77 -1.10 -13.58
CA GLN A 287 11.54 -0.08 -12.86
C GLN A 287 10.88 1.30 -12.92
N VAL A 288 10.14 1.61 -14.00
CA VAL A 288 9.62 2.95 -14.29
C VAL A 288 8.10 2.97 -14.19
N ASN A 289 7.58 3.89 -13.37
CA ASN A 289 6.17 4.22 -13.32
C ASN A 289 5.97 5.71 -13.63
N LEU A 290 4.96 6.02 -14.40
CA LEU A 290 4.45 7.37 -14.61
C LEU A 290 3.18 7.55 -13.77
N PHE A 291 2.94 8.75 -13.28
CA PHE A 291 1.72 9.04 -12.52
C PHE A 291 1.18 10.43 -12.85
N SER A 292 -0.14 10.55 -12.75
CA SER A 292 -0.83 11.84 -12.89
C SER A 292 -2.09 11.84 -12.05
N SER A 293 -2.46 13.02 -11.53
CA SER A 293 -3.70 13.20 -10.77
C SER A 293 -4.24 14.61 -10.88
N LEU A 294 -5.55 14.73 -10.73
CA LEU A 294 -6.30 15.96 -10.56
C LEU A 294 -6.85 16.00 -9.15
N THR A 295 -6.79 17.16 -8.52
CA THR A 295 -7.33 17.40 -7.18
C THR A 295 -8.23 18.63 -7.22
N ALA A 296 -9.36 18.57 -6.55
CA ALA A 296 -10.20 19.71 -6.23
C ALA A 296 -10.50 19.69 -4.73
N GLY A 297 -10.50 20.85 -4.10
CA GLY A 297 -10.71 20.93 -2.67
C GLY A 297 -11.07 22.33 -2.19
N VAL A 298 -11.35 22.41 -0.89
CA VAL A 298 -11.65 23.63 -0.16
C VAL A 298 -10.79 23.71 1.11
N LEU A 299 -10.39 24.88 1.46
CA LEU A 299 -9.71 25.20 2.71
C LEU A 299 -10.58 26.18 3.49
N ASN A 300 -10.91 25.84 4.72
CA ASN A 300 -11.64 26.72 5.64
C ASN A 300 -10.73 27.07 6.82
N ASN A 301 -10.58 28.33 7.10
CA ASN A 301 -9.89 28.88 8.26
C ASN A 301 -10.93 29.28 9.32
N ARG A 302 -10.67 28.94 10.58
CA ARG A 302 -11.64 29.18 11.65
C ARG A 302 -11.66 30.62 12.15
N PHE A 303 -10.58 31.37 11.95
CA PHE A 303 -10.35 32.67 12.53
C PHE A 303 -10.47 33.82 11.54
N ASP A 304 -10.24 33.56 10.24
CA ASP A 304 -10.29 34.62 9.22
C ASP A 304 -10.82 34.03 7.89
N GLU A 305 -12.04 34.38 7.53
CA GLU A 305 -12.70 33.95 6.28
C GLU A 305 -11.97 34.42 5.01
N LYS A 306 -11.12 35.46 5.10
CA LYS A 306 -10.28 35.91 3.99
C LYS A 306 -9.22 34.89 3.58
N LEU A 307 -8.97 33.89 4.43
CA LEU A 307 -8.06 32.77 4.16
C LEU A 307 -8.79 31.54 3.60
N ASP A 308 -10.13 31.59 3.56
CA ASP A 308 -10.92 30.51 2.96
C ASP A 308 -10.73 30.53 1.44
N ASN A 309 -10.56 29.34 0.88
CA ASN A 309 -10.36 29.22 -0.56
C ASN A 309 -10.82 27.88 -1.10
N SER A 310 -11.17 27.90 -2.36
CA SER A 310 -11.33 26.71 -3.20
C SER A 310 -10.09 26.53 -4.06
N PHE A 311 -9.68 25.29 -4.31
CA PHE A 311 -8.48 25.04 -5.10
C PHE A 311 -8.62 23.87 -6.07
N TYR A 312 -7.82 23.96 -7.15
CA TYR A 312 -7.64 22.89 -8.12
C TYR A 312 -6.14 22.66 -8.32
N ALA A 313 -5.76 21.40 -8.47
CA ALA A 313 -4.37 21.06 -8.74
C ALA A 313 -4.25 19.93 -9.74
N ILE A 314 -3.18 19.98 -10.54
CA ILE A 314 -2.72 18.90 -11.38
C ILE A 314 -1.33 18.49 -10.91
N ASN A 315 -1.11 17.19 -10.77
CA ASN A 315 0.19 16.62 -10.47
C ASN A 315 0.54 15.60 -11.55
N ALA A 316 1.80 15.61 -11.99
CA ALA A 316 2.34 14.60 -12.90
C ALA A 316 3.80 14.32 -12.55
N GLY A 317 4.24 13.09 -12.82
CA GLY A 317 5.62 12.73 -12.53
C GLY A 317 5.98 11.34 -12.98
N ALA A 318 7.24 10.99 -12.70
CA ALA A 318 7.80 9.68 -12.97
C ALA A 318 8.57 9.18 -11.74
N SER A 319 8.55 7.89 -11.52
CA SER A 319 9.40 7.24 -10.53
C SER A 319 10.19 6.11 -11.14
N TYR A 320 11.40 5.94 -10.62
CA TYR A 320 12.32 4.86 -10.97
C TYR A 320 12.67 4.07 -9.72
N ALA A 321 12.49 2.76 -9.77
CA ALA A 321 12.83 1.84 -8.70
C ALA A 321 13.86 0.79 -9.18
N ALA A 322 14.97 0.69 -8.49
CA ALA A 322 15.97 -0.37 -8.66
C ALA A 322 16.13 -1.11 -7.33
N ARG A 323 17.05 -2.11 -7.27
CA ARG A 323 17.20 -2.96 -6.07
C ARG A 323 17.35 -2.17 -4.76
N ASN A 324 18.15 -1.09 -4.77
CA ASN A 324 18.50 -0.32 -3.56
C ASN A 324 18.14 1.17 -3.67
N TRP A 325 17.53 1.58 -4.79
CA TRP A 325 17.23 2.97 -5.10
C TRP A 325 15.78 3.15 -5.48
N PHE A 326 15.17 4.18 -4.95
CA PHE A 326 13.93 4.73 -5.43
C PHE A 326 14.13 6.22 -5.68
N GLN A 327 13.72 6.70 -6.86
CA GLN A 327 13.75 8.11 -7.22
C GLN A 327 12.39 8.50 -7.77
N SER A 328 11.98 9.74 -7.54
CA SER A 328 10.74 10.27 -8.09
C SER A 328 10.95 11.75 -8.40
N LEU A 329 10.50 12.15 -9.58
CA LEU A 329 10.43 13.55 -10.01
C LEU A 329 8.97 13.87 -10.30
N SER A 330 8.45 14.97 -9.74
CA SER A 330 7.08 15.41 -10.00
C SER A 330 6.98 16.92 -10.12
N ILE A 331 6.04 17.33 -10.96
CA ILE A 331 5.59 18.72 -11.09
C ILE A 331 4.14 18.81 -10.61
N ASN A 332 3.84 19.86 -9.88
CA ASN A 332 2.48 20.19 -9.43
C ASN A 332 2.17 21.63 -9.82
N ALA A 333 0.97 21.83 -10.36
CA ALA A 333 0.41 23.18 -10.58
C ALA A 333 -0.91 23.25 -9.80
N LYS A 334 -1.05 24.24 -8.92
CA LYS A 334 -2.22 24.48 -8.06
C LYS A 334 -2.68 25.91 -8.23
N SER A 335 -3.98 26.13 -8.38
CA SER A 335 -4.62 27.43 -8.30
C SER A 335 -5.50 27.46 -7.06
N GLU A 336 -5.35 28.48 -6.23
CA GLU A 336 -6.17 28.78 -5.05
C GLU A 336 -6.93 30.08 -5.32
N GLU A 337 -8.24 30.03 -5.13
CA GLU A 337 -9.16 31.16 -5.30
C GLU A 337 -9.84 31.44 -3.96
N ALA A 338 -9.72 32.67 -3.46
CA ALA A 338 -10.42 33.09 -2.25
C ALA A 338 -11.94 32.98 -2.43
N ASP A 339 -12.64 32.56 -1.40
CA ASP A 339 -14.10 32.36 -1.46
C ASP A 339 -14.87 33.70 -1.31
N ILE A 340 -14.20 34.76 -0.83
CA ILE A 340 -14.78 36.11 -0.66
C ILE A 340 -13.86 37.17 -1.28
N THR A 341 -14.46 38.28 -1.74
CA THR A 341 -13.74 39.40 -2.40
C THR A 341 -12.68 40.05 -1.51
N GLU A 342 -12.94 40.19 -0.21
CA GLU A 342 -11.99 40.74 0.74
C GLU A 342 -10.74 39.87 0.96
N GLY A 343 -10.79 38.63 0.48
CA GLY A 343 -9.71 37.64 0.53
C GLY A 343 -8.93 37.50 -0.78
N GLU A 344 -9.32 38.15 -1.89
CA GLU A 344 -8.76 37.97 -3.24
C GLU A 344 -7.24 38.12 -3.31
N PHE A 345 -6.66 39.02 -2.47
CA PHE A 345 -5.21 39.18 -2.37
C PHE A 345 -4.48 37.90 -1.85
N ASN A 346 -5.19 36.91 -1.32
CA ASN A 346 -4.67 35.59 -0.94
C ASN A 346 -4.78 34.57 -2.07
N SER A 347 -5.55 34.84 -3.13
CA SER A 347 -5.66 34.00 -4.32
C SER A 347 -4.30 33.88 -5.01
N ARG A 348 -3.89 32.67 -5.38
CA ARG A 348 -2.54 32.45 -5.92
C ARG A 348 -2.44 31.24 -6.81
N ASN A 349 -1.44 31.29 -7.68
CA ASN A 349 -0.99 30.16 -8.47
C ASN A 349 0.34 29.64 -7.90
N ILE A 350 0.43 28.32 -7.71
CA ILE A 350 1.60 27.65 -7.16
C ILE A 350 2.07 26.62 -8.17
N THR A 351 3.30 26.76 -8.65
CA THR A 351 3.97 25.73 -9.44
C THR A 351 5.08 25.13 -8.58
N SER A 352 5.14 23.81 -8.50
CA SER A 352 6.10 23.14 -7.64
C SER A 352 6.83 22.05 -8.40
N LEU A 353 8.13 21.88 -8.13
CA LEU A 353 8.95 20.78 -8.62
C LEU A 353 9.50 20.04 -7.40
N TYR A 354 9.35 18.71 -7.37
CA TYR A 354 9.84 17.85 -6.29
C TYR A 354 10.70 16.75 -6.83
N TYR A 355 11.86 16.51 -6.18
CA TYR A 355 12.72 15.38 -6.43
C TYR A 355 12.99 14.62 -5.15
N GLN A 356 12.67 13.33 -5.14
CA GLN A 356 12.83 12.44 -3.99
C GLN A 356 13.82 11.33 -4.32
N VAL A 357 14.66 11.01 -3.35
CA VAL A 357 15.57 9.85 -3.38
C VAL A 357 15.43 9.08 -2.08
N ASN A 358 15.19 7.77 -2.20
CA ASN A 358 15.26 6.84 -1.07
C ASN A 358 16.25 5.74 -1.44
N THR A 359 17.25 5.47 -0.61
CA THR A 359 18.24 4.45 -0.90
C THR A 359 18.61 3.65 0.34
N GLN A 360 18.85 2.36 0.12
CA GLN A 360 19.44 1.46 1.11
C GLN A 360 20.94 1.59 1.03
N LEU A 361 21.56 2.29 1.99
CA LEU A 361 23.03 2.47 2.04
C LEU A 361 23.77 1.20 2.48
N ALA A 362 23.18 0.46 3.45
CA ALA A 362 23.67 -0.80 3.97
C ALA A 362 22.51 -1.62 4.55
N GLN A 363 22.76 -2.82 5.06
CA GLN A 363 21.73 -3.75 5.54
C GLN A 363 20.69 -3.10 6.49
N HIS A 364 21.12 -2.19 7.36
CA HIS A 364 20.28 -1.53 8.36
C HIS A 364 20.15 -0.02 8.15
N TRP A 365 20.83 0.56 7.15
CA TRP A 365 20.90 1.99 6.95
C TRP A 365 20.16 2.43 5.70
N GLN A 366 19.28 3.40 5.86
CA GLN A 366 18.52 4.01 4.78
C GLN A 366 18.76 5.51 4.78
N LEU A 367 18.86 6.10 3.58
CA LEU A 367 18.85 7.54 3.36
C LEU A 367 17.56 7.89 2.62
N LEU A 368 16.84 8.89 3.16
CA LEU A 368 15.65 9.45 2.54
C LEU A 368 15.91 10.94 2.34
N SER A 369 15.76 11.45 1.12
CA SER A 369 15.95 12.86 0.82
C SER A 369 14.87 13.36 -0.13
N LEU A 370 14.45 14.60 0.07
CA LEU A 370 13.48 15.32 -0.75
C LEU A 370 13.99 16.74 -0.98
N ALA A 371 14.07 17.17 -2.23
CA ALA A 371 14.25 18.55 -2.60
C ALA A 371 12.98 19.06 -3.28
N GLY A 372 12.54 20.26 -2.94
CA GLY A 372 11.37 20.89 -3.53
C GLY A 372 11.65 22.36 -3.82
N TYR A 373 11.04 22.85 -4.89
CA TYR A 373 11.05 24.27 -5.21
C TYR A 373 9.65 24.69 -5.63
N GLN A 374 9.15 25.79 -5.09
CA GLN A 374 7.84 26.34 -5.39
C GLN A 374 7.96 27.79 -5.86
N TRP A 375 7.27 28.10 -6.95
CA TRP A 375 6.96 29.45 -7.42
C TRP A 375 5.53 29.77 -7.04
N ILE A 376 5.31 30.84 -6.26
CA ILE A 376 4.01 31.24 -5.71
C ILE A 376 3.75 32.67 -6.18
N ASN A 377 2.76 32.84 -7.06
CA ASN A 377 2.37 34.14 -7.59
C ASN A 377 0.95 34.44 -7.12
N TYR A 378 0.79 35.50 -6.38
CA TYR A 378 -0.49 36.03 -5.93
C TYR A 378 -1.15 36.79 -7.07
N LYS A 379 -2.48 36.83 -7.08
CA LYS A 379 -3.27 37.32 -8.21
C LYS A 379 -3.72 38.75 -8.05
N ASP A 380 -3.58 39.32 -6.84
CA ASP A 380 -4.07 40.67 -6.51
C ASP A 380 -3.10 41.38 -5.56
N ASP A 381 -3.18 42.69 -5.54
CA ASP A 381 -2.33 43.56 -4.71
C ASP A 381 -2.58 43.30 -3.22
N HIS A 382 -1.51 43.09 -2.49
CA HIS A 382 -1.58 43.00 -1.04
C HIS A 382 -2.03 44.35 -0.44
N PRO A 383 -3.12 44.38 0.37
CA PRO A 383 -3.76 45.63 0.78
C PRO A 383 -2.85 46.59 1.56
N LEU A 384 -1.83 46.07 2.26
CA LEU A 384 -0.88 46.88 3.02
C LEU A 384 0.33 47.29 2.18
N PHE A 385 0.79 46.45 1.25
CA PHE A 385 2.01 46.65 0.47
C PHE A 385 1.75 47.21 -0.92
N LEU A 386 0.50 47.26 -1.37
CA LEU A 386 0.05 47.84 -2.64
C LEU A 386 0.81 47.27 -3.86
N GLN A 387 1.08 45.98 -3.84
CA GLN A 387 1.72 45.27 -4.91
C GLN A 387 1.34 43.76 -4.86
N GLU A 388 1.32 43.14 -6.00
CA GLU A 388 1.19 41.67 -6.09
C GLU A 388 2.39 40.98 -5.41
N ARG A 389 2.10 40.05 -4.55
CA ARG A 389 3.13 39.26 -3.85
C ARG A 389 3.62 38.11 -4.73
N ALA A 390 4.92 37.92 -4.74
CA ALA A 390 5.58 36.78 -5.40
C ALA A 390 6.61 36.16 -4.46
N ASP A 391 6.43 34.84 -4.18
CA ASP A 391 7.33 34.11 -3.30
C ASP A 391 8.00 32.98 -4.05
N ASN A 392 9.22 32.64 -3.64
CA ASN A 392 9.89 31.42 -4.01
C ASN A 392 10.24 30.65 -2.74
N LEU A 393 9.90 29.37 -2.69
CA LEU A 393 10.18 28.52 -1.53
C LEU A 393 11.05 27.33 -1.96
N PHE A 394 12.28 27.29 -1.48
CA PHE A 394 13.14 26.12 -1.53
C PHE A 394 12.93 25.27 -0.28
N MET A 395 12.83 23.96 -0.46
CA MET A 395 12.70 22.98 0.63
C MET A 395 13.70 21.86 0.41
N PHE A 396 14.39 21.48 1.48
CA PHE A 396 15.26 20.31 1.48
C PHE A 396 15.08 19.54 2.78
N SER A 397 14.71 18.27 2.66
CA SER A 397 14.58 17.34 3.78
C SER A 397 15.51 16.17 3.55
N THR A 398 16.28 15.79 4.55
CA THR A 398 17.10 14.57 4.51
C THR A 398 17.05 13.85 5.85
N SER A 399 17.09 12.53 5.81
CA SER A 399 17.17 11.74 7.02
C SER A 399 17.95 10.45 6.82
N VAL A 400 18.70 10.09 7.85
CA VAL A 400 19.37 8.79 7.95
C VAL A 400 18.61 7.95 8.97
N ARG A 401 18.14 6.79 8.53
CA ARG A 401 17.34 5.86 9.30
C ARG A 401 18.11 4.58 9.54
N TYR A 402 18.21 4.17 10.80
CA TYR A 402 18.78 2.90 11.22
C TYR A 402 17.68 1.93 11.64
N LEU A 403 17.60 0.79 10.97
CA LEU A 403 16.67 -0.29 11.28
C LEU A 403 17.26 -1.18 12.37
N VAL A 404 16.81 -1.00 13.61
CA VAL A 404 17.25 -1.82 14.76
C VAL A 404 16.77 -3.27 14.55
N ASN A 405 15.53 -3.42 14.13
CA ASN A 405 14.91 -4.69 13.72
C ASN A 405 13.78 -4.41 12.70
N ARG A 406 12.89 -5.37 12.49
CA ARG A 406 11.77 -5.24 11.52
C ARG A 406 10.76 -4.17 11.93
N ASP A 407 10.59 -3.94 13.21
CA ASP A 407 9.52 -3.14 13.78
C ASP A 407 10.03 -1.80 14.35
N LEU A 408 11.29 -1.74 14.80
CA LEU A 408 11.90 -0.58 15.45
C LEU A 408 12.95 0.08 14.55
N ALA A 409 12.83 1.38 14.37
CA ALA A 409 13.81 2.21 13.68
C ALA A 409 14.14 3.48 14.46
N ILE A 410 15.37 3.96 14.33
CA ILE A 410 15.84 5.25 14.84
C ILE A 410 16.20 6.10 13.63
N GLN A 411 15.84 7.39 13.65
CA GLN A 411 16.06 8.29 12.53
C GLN A 411 16.56 9.64 13.01
N LEU A 412 17.61 10.15 12.38
CA LEU A 412 18.05 11.56 12.47
C LEU A 412 17.59 12.26 11.20
N ALA A 413 16.86 13.35 11.33
CA ALA A 413 16.32 14.14 10.22
C ALA A 413 16.72 15.61 10.33
N ALA A 414 16.94 16.23 9.17
CA ALA A 414 17.11 17.67 9.02
C ALA A 414 16.18 18.17 7.90
N ASN A 415 15.45 19.25 8.18
CA ASN A 415 14.53 19.90 7.25
C ASN A 415 14.92 21.35 7.15
N TYR A 416 15.19 21.82 5.94
CA TYR A 416 15.53 23.21 5.66
C TYR A 416 14.50 23.82 4.71
N GLN A 417 14.10 25.04 4.99
CA GLN A 417 13.26 25.87 4.15
C GLN A 417 13.90 27.24 4.00
N ASP A 418 13.84 27.80 2.80
CA ASP A 418 14.28 29.13 2.47
C ASP A 418 13.21 29.76 1.57
N LYS A 419 12.55 30.77 2.07
CA LYS A 419 11.48 31.48 1.39
C LYS A 419 11.89 32.90 1.14
N SER A 420 12.10 33.24 -0.12
CA SER A 420 12.27 34.61 -0.59
C SER A 420 10.94 35.19 -1.08
N SER A 421 10.77 36.48 -0.92
CA SER A 421 9.56 37.21 -1.32
C SER A 421 9.93 38.61 -1.83
N ASN A 422 9.12 39.22 -2.71
CA ASN A 422 9.23 40.63 -3.03
C ASN A 422 8.71 41.55 -1.90
N ILE A 423 8.15 40.99 -0.84
CA ILE A 423 7.72 41.65 0.38
C ILE A 423 8.47 41.04 1.56
N SER A 424 9.44 41.75 2.13
CA SER A 424 10.37 41.21 3.14
C SER A 424 9.71 40.65 4.40
N LEU A 425 8.50 41.09 4.74
CA LEU A 425 7.73 40.51 5.84
C LEU A 425 7.47 39.03 5.69
N PHE A 426 7.42 38.48 4.45
CA PHE A 426 7.11 37.10 4.14
C PHE A 426 8.35 36.27 3.85
N GLU A 427 9.54 36.82 3.96
CA GLU A 427 10.81 36.15 3.84
C GLU A 427 11.15 35.41 5.13
N TYR A 428 11.60 34.18 5.04
CA TYR A 428 12.13 33.45 6.19
C TYR A 428 13.05 32.32 5.75
N ASP A 429 13.96 31.96 6.61
CA ASP A 429 14.64 30.68 6.62
C ASP A 429 14.26 29.89 7.88
N ARG A 430 14.34 28.54 7.78
CA ARG A 430 14.01 27.64 8.87
C ARG A 430 14.80 26.38 8.77
N LEU A 431 15.48 25.99 9.83
CA LEU A 431 16.14 24.70 9.98
C LEU A 431 15.53 23.96 11.16
N ASP A 432 14.97 22.79 10.89
CA ASP A 432 14.47 21.85 11.88
C ASP A 432 15.35 20.60 11.91
N ILE A 433 15.86 20.22 13.08
CA ILE A 433 16.65 18.98 13.27
C ILE A 433 15.99 18.17 14.36
N ASN A 434 15.77 16.88 14.10
CA ASN A 434 15.17 16.00 15.09
C ASN A 434 15.74 14.57 15.06
N LEU A 435 15.72 13.94 16.24
CA LEU A 435 15.99 12.54 16.44
C LEU A 435 14.68 11.84 16.83
N SER A 436 14.34 10.76 16.15
CA SER A 436 13.12 10.01 16.41
C SER A 436 13.35 8.51 16.53
N ALA A 437 12.45 7.86 17.28
CA ALA A 437 12.30 6.42 17.32
C ALA A 437 10.90 6.05 16.87
N SER A 438 10.77 5.10 15.97
CA SER A 438 9.49 4.65 15.43
C SER A 438 9.32 3.14 15.59
N TYR A 439 8.11 2.74 15.98
CA TYR A 439 7.71 1.34 16.14
C TYR A 439 6.51 1.05 15.22
N SER A 440 6.62 -0.03 14.42
CA SER A 440 5.58 -0.50 13.49
C SER A 440 5.00 -1.83 13.98
N PHE A 441 3.67 -2.01 13.88
CA PHE A 441 2.96 -3.23 14.33
C PHE A 441 1.66 -3.47 13.55
#